data_a9d3df1b775b4d8efa08271b8c8f02c6
#
_entry.id   a9d3df1b775b4d8efa08271b8c8f02c6
#
_cell.length_a   1.000
_cell.length_b   1.000
_cell.length_c   1.000
_cell.angle_alpha   90.00
_cell.angle_beta   90.00
_cell.angle_gamma   90.00
#
_symmetry.space_group_name_H-M   'P 1'
#
loop_
_entity.id
_entity.type
_entity.pdbx_description
1 polymer ?
#
loop_
_entity_poly.entity_id
_entity_poly.type
_entity_poly.pdbx_seq_one_letter_code
_entity_poly.pdbx_strand_id
1 'polypeptide(L)'
;MLRKTFKHFISISAIFVLIFSIYTYAGEYRGEVISATGEVYIIDSAGEHHAVEGPGYPVRETDTLVTDQGGTAIISFNDGVLSVLNENSRLRVEKTYWLSHLGGKIYFTFRKVFNGTRHVKTRFATLGIRGTTFIIYDNNDQQAVALQEGLLDIESHGPAFEIHRRHQLDEFEAFKQQQMQQQQKEELRKEFDEYRQQLQREFIEFKRNFSMQAEHVISFDGDRVDERVIDDDAMADFENFEAIAGDLLEEFREQARPHRENIESQPVLDEEDFE
;
A
#
# COMPACT_ATOMS: atom_id res chain seq x y z
N MET A 1 -51.78 39.11 -27.16
CA MET A 1 -50.47 38.58 -27.60
C MET A 1 -49.53 38.19 -26.43
N LEU A 2 -49.72 38.67 -25.23
CA LEU A 2 -48.81 38.38 -24.09
C LEU A 2 -48.93 36.96 -23.49
N ARG A 3 -50.03 36.23 -23.66
CA ARG A 3 -50.22 34.90 -23.04
C ARG A 3 -49.48 33.74 -23.72
N LYS A 4 -49.08 33.87 -24.99
CA LYS A 4 -48.35 32.82 -25.74
C LYS A 4 -46.85 32.85 -25.47
N THR A 5 -46.27 34.01 -25.25
CA THR A 5 -44.84 34.16 -24.97
C THR A 5 -44.47 33.68 -23.58
N PHE A 6 -45.36 33.78 -22.59
CA PHE A 6 -45.11 33.30 -21.21
C PHE A 6 -45.05 31.78 -21.09
N LYS A 7 -45.85 31.04 -21.92
CA LYS A 7 -45.80 29.56 -21.91
C LYS A 7 -44.49 29.00 -22.50
N HIS A 8 -43.89 29.69 -23.48
CA HIS A 8 -42.59 29.26 -24.01
C HIS A 8 -41.42 29.57 -23.09
N PHE A 9 -41.50 30.66 -22.30
CA PHE A 9 -40.46 31.01 -21.32
C PHE A 9 -40.39 30.00 -20.16
N ILE A 10 -41.54 29.51 -19.68
CA ILE A 10 -41.61 28.49 -18.64
C ILE A 10 -41.09 27.14 -19.16
N SER A 11 -41.35 26.80 -20.43
CA SER A 11 -40.88 25.55 -21.04
C SER A 11 -39.35 25.53 -21.22
N ILE A 12 -38.73 26.65 -21.62
CA ILE A 12 -37.29 26.77 -21.81
C ILE A 12 -36.57 26.75 -20.45
N SER A 13 -37.11 27.41 -19.42
CA SER A 13 -36.55 27.40 -18.08
C SER A 13 -36.62 26.00 -17.43
N ALA A 14 -37.67 25.23 -17.66
CA ALA A 14 -37.80 23.86 -17.17
C ALA A 14 -36.79 22.90 -17.85
N ILE A 15 -36.53 23.08 -19.14
CA ILE A 15 -35.55 22.31 -19.89
C ILE A 15 -34.11 22.65 -19.40
N PHE A 16 -33.83 23.93 -19.09
CA PHE A 16 -32.52 24.35 -18.58
C PHE A 16 -32.26 23.81 -17.18
N VAL A 17 -33.28 23.71 -16.32
CA VAL A 17 -33.15 23.09 -14.98
C VAL A 17 -32.97 21.57 -15.09
N LEU A 18 -33.58 20.91 -16.07
CA LEU A 18 -33.41 19.48 -16.32
C LEU A 18 -31.99 19.13 -16.86
N ILE A 19 -31.42 20.01 -17.69
CA ILE A 19 -30.04 19.81 -18.19
C ILE A 19 -29.00 20.05 -17.11
N PHE A 20 -29.26 20.93 -16.13
CA PHE A 20 -28.33 21.20 -15.01
C PHE A 20 -28.30 20.08 -13.98
N SER A 21 -29.29 19.18 -13.96
CA SER A 21 -29.36 18.04 -13.02
C SER A 21 -28.53 16.83 -13.45
N ILE A 22 -27.86 16.88 -14.62
CA ILE A 22 -27.04 15.76 -15.14
C ILE A 22 -25.53 15.93 -14.81
N TYR A 23 -25.14 16.99 -14.13
CA TYR A 23 -23.82 17.01 -13.53
C TYR A 23 -23.82 16.13 -12.26
N THR A 24 -23.90 14.82 -12.49
CA THR A 24 -23.50 13.87 -11.48
C THR A 24 -22.04 14.17 -11.13
N TYR A 25 -21.77 14.43 -9.88
CA TYR A 25 -20.44 14.58 -9.31
C TYR A 25 -19.68 13.25 -9.55
N ALA A 26 -19.08 13.13 -10.72
CA ALA A 26 -18.11 12.09 -10.96
C ALA A 26 -16.88 12.49 -10.14
N GLY A 27 -16.48 11.67 -9.16
CA GLY A 27 -15.30 11.89 -8.36
C GLY A 27 -14.07 12.20 -9.24
N GLU A 28 -13.04 12.82 -8.66
CA GLU A 28 -11.81 13.15 -9.38
C GLU A 28 -11.17 11.87 -9.93
N TYR A 29 -10.72 11.90 -11.19
CA TYR A 29 -10.01 10.79 -11.83
C TYR A 29 -8.66 10.55 -11.14
N ARG A 30 -8.45 9.32 -10.67
CA ARG A 30 -7.28 8.95 -9.89
C ARG A 30 -6.35 7.97 -10.59
N GLY A 31 -6.84 7.27 -11.61
CA GLY A 31 -6.07 6.26 -12.32
C GLY A 31 -6.98 5.35 -13.13
N GLU A 32 -6.45 4.23 -13.55
CA GLU A 32 -7.18 3.25 -14.36
C GLU A 32 -6.80 1.81 -14.01
N VAL A 33 -7.73 0.90 -14.25
CA VAL A 33 -7.46 -0.53 -14.28
C VAL A 33 -6.76 -0.84 -15.60
N ILE A 34 -5.50 -1.27 -15.55
CA ILE A 34 -4.68 -1.59 -16.72
C ILE A 34 -4.71 -3.07 -17.08
N SER A 35 -5.15 -3.93 -16.17
CA SER A 35 -5.42 -5.35 -16.41
C SER A 35 -6.48 -5.87 -15.45
N ALA A 36 -7.38 -6.71 -15.93
CA ALA A 36 -8.37 -7.41 -15.13
C ALA A 36 -8.58 -8.82 -15.67
N THR A 37 -8.61 -9.82 -14.79
CA THR A 37 -8.93 -11.21 -15.09
C THR A 37 -9.90 -11.76 -14.05
N GLY A 38 -10.80 -12.67 -14.45
CA GLY A 38 -11.84 -13.18 -13.57
C GLY A 38 -12.90 -12.13 -13.22
N GLU A 39 -13.53 -12.27 -12.06
CA GLU A 39 -14.61 -11.37 -11.63
C GLU A 39 -13.99 -10.13 -10.93
N VAL A 40 -14.03 -8.99 -11.63
CA VAL A 40 -13.57 -7.68 -11.14
C VAL A 40 -14.66 -6.65 -11.38
N TYR A 41 -14.94 -5.82 -10.37
CA TYR A 41 -15.89 -4.71 -10.50
C TYR A 41 -15.50 -3.52 -9.63
N ILE A 42 -16.08 -2.38 -9.97
CA ILE A 42 -15.96 -1.14 -9.21
C ILE A 42 -17.32 -0.82 -8.60
N ILE A 43 -17.34 -0.50 -7.32
CA ILE A 43 -18.48 0.09 -6.64
C ILE A 43 -18.24 1.60 -6.61
N ASP A 44 -19.08 2.37 -7.25
CA ASP A 44 -18.96 3.82 -7.33
C ASP A 44 -19.48 4.54 -6.07
N SER A 45 -19.42 5.87 -6.07
CA SER A 45 -19.91 6.70 -4.95
C SER A 45 -21.42 6.60 -4.69
N ALA A 46 -22.20 6.14 -5.66
CA ALA A 46 -23.64 5.89 -5.53
C ALA A 46 -23.93 4.47 -5.01
N GLY A 47 -22.91 3.60 -4.92
CA GLY A 47 -23.03 2.19 -4.56
C GLY A 47 -23.43 1.30 -5.75
N GLU A 48 -23.33 1.80 -6.98
CA GLU A 48 -23.58 1.01 -8.17
C GLU A 48 -22.37 0.16 -8.55
N HIS A 49 -22.62 -1.08 -9.00
CA HIS A 49 -21.59 -2.04 -9.37
C HIS A 49 -21.35 -2.01 -10.87
N HIS A 50 -20.12 -1.75 -11.26
CA HIS A 50 -19.70 -1.69 -12.65
C HIS A 50 -18.67 -2.78 -12.93
N ALA A 51 -19.00 -3.76 -13.75
CA ALA A 51 -18.07 -4.80 -14.17
C ALA A 51 -16.88 -4.19 -14.95
N VAL A 52 -15.68 -4.65 -14.65
CA VAL A 52 -14.46 -4.24 -15.35
C VAL A 52 -14.14 -5.32 -16.38
N GLU A 53 -14.44 -5.05 -17.65
CA GLU A 53 -14.29 -6.02 -18.75
C GLU A 53 -12.92 -5.96 -19.45
N GLY A 54 -12.03 -5.02 -19.05
CA GLY A 54 -10.73 -4.88 -19.70
C GLY A 54 -9.94 -3.65 -19.25
N PRO A 55 -8.81 -3.40 -19.91
CA PRO A 55 -7.93 -2.29 -19.58
C PRO A 55 -8.54 -0.93 -19.91
N GLY A 56 -8.06 0.14 -19.25
CA GLY A 56 -8.49 1.52 -19.45
C GLY A 56 -9.76 1.89 -18.69
N TYR A 57 -10.23 1.04 -17.76
CA TYR A 57 -11.39 1.39 -16.94
C TYR A 57 -11.00 2.46 -15.91
N PRO A 58 -11.67 3.64 -15.92
CA PRO A 58 -11.29 4.75 -15.06
C PRO A 58 -11.60 4.46 -13.58
N VAL A 59 -10.68 4.82 -12.72
CA VAL A 59 -10.81 4.76 -11.27
C VAL A 59 -10.88 6.18 -10.71
N ARG A 60 -11.85 6.46 -9.85
CA ARG A 60 -12.15 7.79 -9.33
C ARG A 60 -12.10 7.83 -7.82
N GLU A 61 -12.06 9.04 -7.25
CA GLU A 61 -12.26 9.21 -5.81
C GLU A 61 -13.58 8.60 -5.36
N THR A 62 -13.54 7.96 -4.20
CA THR A 62 -14.62 7.22 -3.55
C THR A 62 -14.98 5.86 -4.16
N ASP A 63 -14.41 5.51 -5.31
CA ASP A 63 -14.58 4.18 -5.88
C ASP A 63 -13.96 3.10 -4.99
N THR A 64 -14.60 1.94 -4.98
CA THR A 64 -14.07 0.73 -4.34
C THR A 64 -13.88 -0.34 -5.41
N LEU A 65 -12.64 -0.73 -5.63
CA LEU A 65 -12.29 -1.85 -6.50
C LEU A 65 -12.45 -3.15 -5.72
N VAL A 66 -13.04 -4.14 -6.36
CA VAL A 66 -13.33 -5.45 -5.77
C VAL A 66 -12.93 -6.52 -6.76
N THR A 67 -12.23 -7.53 -6.25
CA THR A 67 -11.96 -8.78 -6.94
C THR A 67 -12.65 -9.90 -6.18
N ASP A 68 -13.44 -10.70 -6.85
CA ASP A 68 -14.05 -11.91 -6.28
C ASP A 68 -13.14 -13.14 -6.47
N GLN A 69 -13.63 -14.32 -6.17
CA GLN A 69 -12.87 -15.57 -6.27
C GLN A 69 -12.31 -15.78 -7.69
N GLY A 70 -11.02 -16.01 -7.80
CA GLY A 70 -10.31 -16.13 -9.08
C GLY A 70 -10.12 -14.82 -9.82
N GLY A 71 -10.55 -13.69 -9.25
CA GLY A 71 -10.37 -12.36 -9.82
C GLY A 71 -8.99 -11.78 -9.49
N THR A 72 -8.42 -11.04 -10.45
CA THR A 72 -7.17 -10.28 -10.26
C THR A 72 -7.25 -8.96 -11.02
N ALA A 73 -6.80 -7.87 -10.42
CA ALA A 73 -6.77 -6.56 -11.06
C ALA A 73 -5.43 -5.86 -10.85
N ILE A 74 -4.96 -5.17 -11.90
CA ILE A 74 -3.78 -4.30 -11.84
C ILE A 74 -4.25 -2.87 -12.08
N ILE A 75 -3.92 -1.97 -11.17
CA ILE A 75 -4.34 -0.57 -11.20
C ILE A 75 -3.11 0.32 -11.22
N SER A 76 -3.08 1.28 -12.15
CA SER A 76 -2.10 2.35 -12.20
C SER A 76 -2.74 3.66 -11.76
N PHE A 77 -2.21 4.25 -10.70
CA PHE A 77 -2.66 5.55 -10.20
C PHE A 77 -1.79 6.69 -10.71
N ASN A 78 -2.41 7.83 -11.00
CA ASN A 78 -1.74 9.03 -11.53
C ASN A 78 -0.63 9.58 -10.63
N ASP A 79 -0.69 9.27 -9.33
CA ASP A 79 0.26 9.72 -8.34
C ASP A 79 1.46 8.77 -8.16
N GLY A 80 1.67 7.85 -9.12
CA GLY A 80 2.82 6.96 -9.15
C GLY A 80 2.72 5.79 -8.20
N VAL A 81 1.55 5.18 -8.12
CA VAL A 81 1.28 3.93 -7.43
C VAL A 81 0.84 2.88 -8.44
N LEU A 82 1.39 1.70 -8.35
CA LEU A 82 0.87 0.49 -9.00
C LEU A 82 0.39 -0.46 -7.92
N SER A 83 -0.83 -1.00 -8.07
CA SER A 83 -1.41 -1.97 -7.15
C SER A 83 -1.87 -3.21 -7.89
N VAL A 84 -1.60 -4.38 -7.32
CA VAL A 84 -2.13 -5.66 -7.79
C VAL A 84 -3.05 -6.23 -6.72
N LEU A 85 -4.32 -6.35 -7.04
CA LEU A 85 -5.32 -6.97 -6.19
C LEU A 85 -5.41 -8.45 -6.54
N ASN A 86 -5.16 -9.34 -5.56
CA ASN A 86 -5.44 -10.76 -5.69
C ASN A 86 -6.94 -11.02 -5.49
N GLU A 87 -7.37 -12.27 -5.64
CA GLU A 87 -8.77 -12.65 -5.40
C GLU A 87 -9.27 -12.24 -4.00
N ASN A 88 -10.58 -12.01 -3.89
CA ASN A 88 -11.27 -11.64 -2.65
C ASN A 88 -10.69 -10.37 -1.98
N SER A 89 -10.22 -9.42 -2.78
CA SER A 89 -9.61 -8.18 -2.29
C SER A 89 -10.49 -6.96 -2.52
N ARG A 90 -10.33 -5.96 -1.65
CA ARG A 90 -11.07 -4.70 -1.73
C ARG A 90 -10.16 -3.52 -1.43
N LEU A 91 -10.11 -2.58 -2.36
CA LEU A 91 -9.33 -1.35 -2.26
C LEU A 91 -10.24 -0.15 -2.54
N ARG A 92 -10.37 0.76 -1.58
CA ARG A 92 -11.10 2.00 -1.76
C ARG A 92 -10.14 3.14 -2.05
N VAL A 93 -10.46 3.92 -3.07
CA VAL A 93 -9.79 5.16 -3.40
C VAL A 93 -10.39 6.28 -2.55
N GLU A 94 -9.58 6.84 -1.68
CA GLU A 94 -9.99 7.99 -0.86
C GLU A 94 -9.66 9.30 -1.61
N LYS A 95 -9.36 10.36 -0.88
CA LYS A 95 -8.86 11.62 -1.45
C LYS A 95 -7.43 11.47 -1.98
N THR A 96 -6.92 12.51 -2.63
CA THR A 96 -5.54 12.59 -3.11
C THR A 96 -4.53 12.06 -2.09
N TYR A 97 -3.66 11.14 -2.53
CA TYR A 97 -2.64 10.45 -1.74
C TYR A 97 -3.14 9.50 -0.64
N TRP A 98 -4.43 9.14 -0.65
CA TRP A 98 -5.01 8.23 0.32
C TRP A 98 -5.71 7.05 -0.34
N LEU A 99 -5.38 5.84 0.12
CA LEU A 99 -6.06 4.59 -0.22
C LEU A 99 -6.52 3.92 1.07
N SER A 100 -7.60 3.13 1.02
CA SER A 100 -8.05 2.30 2.13
C SER A 100 -8.07 0.84 1.69
N HIS A 101 -7.24 0.02 2.35
CA HIS A 101 -7.28 -1.43 2.23
C HIS A 101 -8.42 -1.96 3.08
N LEU A 102 -9.41 -2.58 2.46
CA LEU A 102 -10.63 -3.05 3.13
C LEU A 102 -10.66 -4.57 3.32
N GLY A 103 -9.71 -5.29 2.74
CA GLY A 103 -9.56 -6.73 2.88
C GLY A 103 -8.83 -7.38 1.72
N GLY A 104 -8.46 -8.66 1.89
CA GLY A 104 -7.76 -9.47 0.90
C GLY A 104 -6.25 -9.29 0.89
N LYS A 105 -5.62 -9.71 -0.21
CA LYS A 105 -4.17 -9.64 -0.42
C LYS A 105 -3.88 -8.65 -1.56
N ILE A 106 -3.21 -7.55 -1.24
CA ILE A 106 -2.91 -6.49 -2.20
C ILE A 106 -1.43 -6.14 -2.15
N TYR A 107 -0.79 -6.18 -3.31
CA TYR A 107 0.56 -5.70 -3.53
C TYR A 107 0.53 -4.23 -3.94
N PHE A 108 1.48 -3.48 -3.41
CA PHE A 108 1.67 -2.07 -3.72
C PHE A 108 3.13 -1.80 -4.06
N THR A 109 3.37 -1.03 -5.12
CA THR A 109 4.67 -0.41 -5.38
C THR A 109 4.50 1.08 -5.64
N PHE A 110 5.35 1.89 -5.01
CA PHE A 110 5.30 3.34 -5.00
C PHE A 110 6.58 3.92 -5.58
N ARG A 111 6.45 4.83 -6.54
CA ARG A 111 7.61 5.55 -7.09
C ARG A 111 8.23 6.50 -6.07
N LYS A 112 9.56 6.58 -6.05
CA LYS A 112 10.35 7.45 -5.14
C LYS A 112 10.26 8.96 -5.47
N VAL A 113 9.65 9.35 -6.58
CA VAL A 113 9.85 10.64 -7.26
C VAL A 113 8.93 11.77 -6.79
N PHE A 114 8.05 11.57 -5.81
CA PHE A 114 7.06 12.58 -5.44
C PHE A 114 7.35 13.26 -4.10
N ASN A 115 7.25 14.60 -4.11
CA ASN A 115 7.18 15.40 -2.89
C ASN A 115 5.84 15.18 -2.20
N GLY A 116 5.81 14.43 -1.11
CA GLY A 116 4.63 14.17 -0.31
C GLY A 116 4.60 12.75 0.26
N THR A 117 3.95 12.59 1.39
CA THR A 117 3.70 11.29 2.01
C THR A 117 2.37 10.77 1.50
N ARG A 118 2.37 9.54 0.98
CA ARG A 118 1.15 8.82 0.65
C ARG A 118 0.74 7.95 1.81
N HIS A 119 -0.54 7.61 1.87
CA HIS A 119 -1.08 6.87 2.99
C HIS A 119 -1.95 5.71 2.50
N VAL A 120 -1.76 4.55 3.09
CA VAL A 120 -2.72 3.43 2.99
C VAL A 120 -3.29 3.18 4.38
N LYS A 121 -4.61 3.34 4.47
CA LYS A 121 -5.36 3.05 5.68
C LYS A 121 -5.71 1.57 5.72
N THR A 122 -5.46 0.93 6.84
CA THR A 122 -5.80 -0.47 7.08
C THR A 122 -6.78 -0.58 8.24
N ARG A 123 -7.07 -1.78 8.71
CA ARG A 123 -7.95 -2.00 9.86
C ARG A 123 -7.37 -1.42 11.16
N PHE A 124 -6.07 -1.59 11.41
CA PHE A 124 -5.42 -1.26 12.67
C PHE A 124 -4.54 0.00 12.61
N ALA A 125 -4.05 0.33 11.42
CA ALA A 125 -3.03 1.35 11.24
C ALA A 125 -3.21 2.19 9.98
N THR A 126 -2.60 3.37 9.99
CA THR A 126 -2.28 4.12 8.78
C THR A 126 -0.80 3.91 8.45
N LEU A 127 -0.53 3.51 7.21
CA LEU A 127 0.81 3.34 6.67
C LEU A 127 1.20 4.61 5.90
N GLY A 128 2.22 5.31 6.38
CA GLY A 128 2.87 6.43 5.67
C GLY A 128 3.98 5.88 4.77
N ILE A 129 3.98 6.24 3.49
CA ILE A 129 4.71 5.54 2.44
C ILE A 129 5.71 6.48 1.77
N ARG A 130 6.96 6.00 1.64
CA ARG A 130 8.05 6.73 0.98
C ARG A 130 8.82 5.82 0.03
N GLY A 131 8.31 5.62 -1.20
CA GLY A 131 9.01 4.85 -2.22
C GLY A 131 9.24 3.40 -1.82
N THR A 132 8.17 2.66 -1.61
CA THR A 132 8.16 1.33 -1.01
C THR A 132 7.47 0.31 -1.90
N THR A 133 7.86 -0.96 -1.74
CA THR A 133 7.19 -2.13 -2.28
C THR A 133 6.78 -3.04 -1.12
N PHE A 134 5.48 -3.29 -0.96
CA PHE A 134 4.94 -4.05 0.15
C PHE A 134 3.63 -4.76 -0.21
N ILE A 135 3.27 -5.76 0.60
CA ILE A 135 2.00 -6.49 0.52
C ILE A 135 1.23 -6.30 1.83
N ILE A 136 -0.07 -6.06 1.72
CA ILE A 136 -0.99 -6.12 2.85
C ILE A 136 -1.82 -7.40 2.73
N TYR A 137 -1.87 -8.16 3.80
CA TYR A 137 -2.69 -9.36 3.97
C TYR A 137 -3.81 -9.06 4.97
N ASP A 138 -5.04 -9.37 4.63
CA ASP A 138 -6.17 -9.32 5.55
C ASP A 138 -7.16 -10.43 5.20
N ASN A 139 -7.20 -11.46 6.03
CA ASN A 139 -8.08 -12.62 5.90
C ASN A 139 -9.24 -12.61 6.90
N ASN A 140 -9.64 -11.44 7.42
CA ASN A 140 -10.64 -11.17 8.44
C ASN A 140 -10.20 -11.50 9.89
N ASP A 141 -9.36 -12.50 10.11
CA ASP A 141 -8.88 -12.87 11.46
C ASP A 141 -7.57 -12.18 11.81
N GLN A 142 -6.67 -12.12 10.83
CA GLN A 142 -5.33 -11.54 10.99
C GLN A 142 -5.03 -10.57 9.86
N GLN A 143 -4.37 -9.49 10.21
CA GLN A 143 -3.79 -8.55 9.25
C GLN A 143 -2.27 -8.57 9.38
N ALA A 144 -1.58 -8.56 8.24
CA ALA A 144 -0.12 -8.48 8.19
C ALA A 144 0.33 -7.54 7.07
N VAL A 145 1.53 -7.01 7.22
CA VAL A 145 2.22 -6.22 6.18
C VAL A 145 3.62 -6.80 6.01
N ALA A 146 3.95 -7.18 4.78
CA ALA A 146 5.31 -7.56 4.39
C ALA A 146 5.93 -6.42 3.59
N LEU A 147 7.11 -5.97 3.96
CA LEU A 147 7.84 -4.89 3.29
C LEU A 147 9.10 -5.44 2.61
N GLN A 148 9.12 -5.39 1.28
CA GLN A 148 10.26 -5.83 0.48
C GLN A 148 11.29 -4.71 0.33
N GLU A 149 10.86 -3.48 0.02
CA GLU A 149 11.73 -2.35 -0.26
C GLU A 149 11.21 -1.04 0.33
N GLY A 150 12.10 -0.19 0.83
CA GLY A 150 11.79 1.14 1.32
C GLY A 150 11.55 1.23 2.82
N LEU A 151 10.69 2.14 3.25
CA LEU A 151 10.36 2.41 4.65
C LEU A 151 8.87 2.70 4.79
N LEU A 152 8.22 2.07 5.76
CA LEU A 152 6.85 2.37 6.17
C LEU A 152 6.82 3.01 7.55
N ASP A 153 6.13 4.14 7.66
CA ASP A 153 5.79 4.74 8.95
C ASP A 153 4.38 4.28 9.34
N ILE A 154 4.25 3.62 10.49
CA ILE A 154 3.02 2.97 10.94
C ILE A 154 2.44 3.72 12.12
N GLU A 155 1.21 4.20 11.98
CA GLU A 155 0.48 4.93 13.01
C GLU A 155 -0.77 4.17 13.44
N SER A 156 -0.90 3.89 14.75
CA SER A 156 -2.06 3.22 15.34
C SER A 156 -3.33 4.07 15.26
N HIS A 157 -4.46 3.46 14.91
CA HIS A 157 -5.79 4.08 15.01
C HIS A 157 -6.33 4.09 16.44
N GLY A 158 -5.74 3.30 17.34
CA GLY A 158 -6.16 3.09 18.71
C GLY A 158 -5.10 3.48 19.74
N PRO A 159 -4.91 2.68 20.78
CA PRO A 159 -3.83 2.82 21.74
C PRO A 159 -2.46 2.59 21.11
N ALA A 160 -1.42 2.74 21.92
CA ALA A 160 -0.07 2.39 21.50
C ALA A 160 0.03 0.87 21.24
N PHE A 161 0.73 0.51 20.18
CA PHE A 161 1.03 -0.89 19.89
C PHE A 161 2.01 -1.46 20.91
N GLU A 162 1.79 -2.72 21.29
CA GLU A 162 2.75 -3.56 21.98
C GLU A 162 3.58 -4.32 20.93
N ILE A 163 4.80 -3.84 20.64
CA ILE A 163 5.63 -4.32 19.54
C ILE A 163 6.62 -5.38 20.06
N HIS A 164 6.53 -6.58 19.51
CA HIS A 164 7.41 -7.72 19.80
C HIS A 164 8.38 -7.94 18.61
N ARG A 165 9.68 -7.71 18.83
CA ARG A 165 10.72 -7.86 17.81
C ARG A 165 11.37 -9.23 17.90
N ARG A 166 10.79 -10.22 17.23
CA ARG A 166 11.26 -11.62 17.31
C ARG A 166 12.66 -11.83 16.78
N HIS A 167 13.04 -11.15 15.69
CA HIS A 167 14.38 -11.32 15.11
C HIS A 167 15.51 -10.98 16.07
N GLN A 168 15.37 -9.97 16.94
CA GLN A 168 16.37 -9.62 17.94
C GLN A 168 16.50 -10.70 19.01
N LEU A 169 15.39 -11.35 19.35
CA LEU A 169 15.37 -12.47 20.28
C LEU A 169 16.05 -13.71 19.69
N ASP A 170 15.72 -14.04 18.41
CA ASP A 170 16.25 -15.20 17.72
C ASP A 170 17.78 -15.10 17.51
N GLU A 171 18.29 -13.94 17.11
CA GLU A 171 19.73 -13.69 16.99
C GLU A 171 20.45 -13.83 18.32
N PHE A 172 19.85 -13.31 19.39
CA PHE A 172 20.40 -13.42 20.73
C PHE A 172 20.37 -14.87 21.23
N GLU A 173 19.30 -15.62 20.99
CA GLU A 173 19.20 -17.05 21.34
C GLU A 173 20.24 -17.88 20.58
N ALA A 174 20.44 -17.63 19.28
CA ALA A 174 21.45 -18.31 18.47
C ALA A 174 22.88 -18.04 19.01
N PHE A 175 23.19 -16.80 19.33
CA PHE A 175 24.48 -16.43 19.93
C PHE A 175 24.71 -17.15 21.26
N LYS A 176 23.72 -17.21 22.14
CA LYS A 176 23.79 -17.89 23.42
C LYS A 176 23.93 -19.41 23.29
N GLN A 177 23.21 -20.04 22.38
CA GLN A 177 23.33 -21.47 22.09
C GLN A 177 24.74 -21.84 21.64
N GLN A 178 25.38 -20.99 20.84
CA GLN A 178 26.75 -21.17 20.40
C GLN A 178 27.77 -21.11 21.58
N GLN A 179 27.51 -20.23 22.56
CA GLN A 179 28.31 -20.14 23.76
C GLN A 179 28.07 -21.32 24.73
N MET A 180 26.82 -21.81 24.85
CA MET A 180 26.50 -22.92 25.76
C MET A 180 27.02 -24.28 25.28
N GLN A 181 27.25 -24.48 24.00
CA GLN A 181 27.93 -25.70 23.49
C GLN A 181 29.37 -25.83 23.99
N GLN A 182 29.97 -24.75 24.51
CA GLN A 182 31.33 -24.74 25.08
C GLN A 182 31.37 -24.94 26.59
N GLN A 183 30.26 -24.89 27.31
CA GLN A 183 30.23 -25.04 28.78
C GLN A 183 29.08 -25.95 29.23
N GLN A 184 29.43 -27.13 29.73
CA GLN A 184 28.49 -28.09 30.36
C GLN A 184 27.95 -27.52 31.68
N LYS A 185 26.59 -27.39 31.86
CA LYS A 185 25.88 -27.66 33.13
C LYS A 185 24.38 -27.35 33.08
N GLU A 186 23.65 -28.18 33.82
CA GLU A 186 22.18 -28.15 34.02
C GLU A 186 21.68 -26.92 34.81
N GLU A 187 22.54 -26.35 35.68
CA GLU A 187 22.28 -25.13 36.43
C GLU A 187 22.18 -23.87 35.52
N LEU A 188 23.03 -23.80 34.50
CA LEU A 188 22.97 -22.72 33.49
C LEU A 188 21.67 -22.73 32.70
N ARG A 189 21.03 -23.88 32.53
CA ARG A 189 19.76 -23.99 31.80
C ARG A 189 18.61 -23.28 32.52
N LYS A 190 18.52 -23.39 33.83
CA LYS A 190 17.46 -22.71 34.61
C LYS A 190 17.67 -21.21 34.66
N GLU A 191 18.89 -20.76 34.88
CA GLU A 191 19.23 -19.34 34.80
C GLU A 191 18.98 -18.76 33.40
N PHE A 192 19.20 -19.57 32.35
CA PHE A 192 18.92 -19.18 30.97
C PHE A 192 17.41 -19.05 30.69
N ASP A 193 16.60 -19.98 31.17
CA ASP A 193 15.14 -19.93 30.96
C ASP A 193 14.51 -18.75 31.72
N GLU A 194 15.00 -18.42 32.92
CA GLU A 194 14.56 -17.23 33.66
C GLU A 194 15.03 -15.95 32.96
N TYR A 195 16.27 -15.91 32.49
CA TYR A 195 16.81 -14.77 31.75
C TYR A 195 16.11 -14.57 30.39
N ARG A 196 15.76 -15.66 29.69
CA ARG A 196 14.99 -15.63 28.46
C ARG A 196 13.60 -15.00 28.66
N GLN A 197 12.90 -15.35 29.74
CA GLN A 197 11.63 -14.73 30.09
C GLN A 197 11.76 -13.23 30.41
N GLN A 198 12.87 -12.85 31.02
CA GLN A 198 13.16 -11.44 31.30
C GLN A 198 13.49 -10.66 30.02
N LEU A 199 14.31 -11.22 29.13
CA LEU A 199 14.62 -10.64 27.83
C LEU A 199 13.38 -10.49 26.93
N GLN A 200 12.48 -11.46 26.92
CA GLN A 200 11.22 -11.36 26.17
C GLN A 200 10.40 -10.12 26.59
N ARG A 201 10.52 -9.67 27.84
CA ARG A 201 9.88 -8.44 28.34
C ARG A 201 10.67 -7.18 27.96
N GLU A 202 11.98 -7.26 27.81
CA GLU A 202 12.86 -6.14 27.49
C GLU A 202 12.77 -5.75 25.99
N PHE A 203 12.36 -6.67 25.10
CA PHE A 203 12.16 -6.41 23.67
C PHE A 203 10.72 -6.02 23.30
N ILE A 204 9.88 -5.71 24.30
CA ILE A 204 8.54 -5.16 24.06
C ILE A 204 8.60 -3.64 24.11
N GLU A 205 8.20 -3.01 23.01
CA GLU A 205 8.08 -1.56 22.91
C GLU A 205 6.63 -1.14 22.84
N PHE A 206 6.25 -0.07 23.54
CA PHE A 206 4.92 0.54 23.44
C PHE A 206 5.01 1.84 22.68
N LYS A 207 4.51 1.85 21.44
CA LYS A 207 4.58 3.03 20.55
C LYS A 207 3.29 3.21 19.76
N ARG A 208 2.80 4.44 19.65
CA ARG A 208 1.72 4.78 18.73
C ARG A 208 2.19 4.85 17.28
N ASN A 209 3.43 5.28 17.09
CA ASN A 209 4.06 5.42 15.78
C ASN A 209 5.41 4.72 15.80
N PHE A 210 5.68 3.92 14.79
CA PHE A 210 6.97 3.29 14.57
C PHE A 210 7.23 3.11 13.08
N SER A 211 8.50 2.95 12.71
CA SER A 211 8.89 2.70 11.33
C SER A 211 9.28 1.24 11.15
N MET A 212 8.80 0.63 10.07
CA MET A 212 9.13 -0.72 9.63
C MET A 212 10.16 -0.64 8.50
N GLN A 213 11.24 -1.37 8.63
CA GLN A 213 12.31 -1.44 7.63
C GLN A 213 12.03 -2.55 6.61
N ALA A 214 12.72 -2.47 5.46
CA ALA A 214 12.66 -3.50 4.44
C ALA A 214 13.06 -4.88 4.98
N GLU A 215 12.63 -5.93 4.26
CA GLU A 215 12.88 -7.33 4.59
C GLU A 215 12.24 -7.80 5.92
N HIS A 216 11.18 -7.12 6.35
CA HIS A 216 10.42 -7.50 7.55
C HIS A 216 8.95 -7.76 7.23
N VAL A 217 8.31 -8.52 8.11
CA VAL A 217 6.87 -8.74 8.19
C VAL A 217 6.39 -8.36 9.56
N ILE A 218 5.30 -7.58 9.62
CA ILE A 218 4.57 -7.32 10.86
C ILE A 218 3.20 -7.98 10.78
N SER A 219 2.75 -8.55 11.90
CA SER A 219 1.40 -9.11 12.04
C SER A 219 0.70 -8.41 13.19
N PHE A 220 -0.57 -8.08 12.98
CA PHE A 220 -1.41 -7.39 13.96
C PHE A 220 -2.39 -8.37 14.61
N ASP A 221 -2.44 -8.35 15.94
CA ASP A 221 -3.46 -8.99 16.75
C ASP A 221 -4.00 -7.95 17.76
N GLY A 222 -5.00 -7.17 17.32
CA GLY A 222 -5.44 -5.97 18.03
C GLY A 222 -4.30 -4.94 18.17
N ASP A 223 -3.94 -4.63 19.41
CA ASP A 223 -2.86 -3.69 19.74
C ASP A 223 -1.47 -4.36 19.76
N ARG A 224 -1.42 -5.68 19.70
CA ARG A 224 -0.17 -6.42 19.65
C ARG A 224 0.36 -6.48 18.22
N VAL A 225 1.65 -6.20 18.06
CA VAL A 225 2.39 -6.29 16.81
C VAL A 225 3.57 -7.23 16.98
N ASP A 226 3.60 -8.29 16.20
CA ASP A 226 4.74 -9.20 16.10
C ASP A 226 5.53 -8.86 14.84
N GLU A 227 6.80 -8.40 15.00
CA GLU A 227 7.73 -8.11 13.90
C GLU A 227 8.73 -9.26 13.74
N ARG A 228 8.91 -9.73 12.50
CA ARG A 228 9.85 -10.80 12.13
C ARG A 228 10.51 -10.49 10.79
N VAL A 229 11.61 -11.15 10.50
CA VAL A 229 12.23 -11.12 9.17
C VAL A 229 11.30 -11.76 8.16
N ILE A 230 11.32 -11.26 6.92
CA ILE A 230 10.54 -11.81 5.80
C ILE A 230 10.90 -13.30 5.60
N ASP A 231 9.89 -14.14 5.42
CA ASP A 231 10.05 -15.57 5.21
C ASP A 231 9.88 -15.96 3.74
N ASP A 232 10.17 -17.22 3.43
CA ASP A 232 10.09 -17.76 2.07
C ASP A 232 8.67 -17.66 1.49
N ASP A 233 7.62 -17.76 2.31
CA ASP A 233 6.23 -17.66 1.86
C ASP A 233 5.90 -16.23 1.40
N ALA A 234 6.31 -15.23 2.17
CA ALA A 234 6.13 -13.83 1.81
C ALA A 234 6.99 -13.45 0.60
N MET A 235 8.21 -13.99 0.48
CA MET A 235 9.03 -13.79 -0.72
C MET A 235 8.38 -14.40 -1.96
N ALA A 236 7.83 -15.61 -1.87
CA ALA A 236 7.11 -16.26 -2.97
C ALA A 236 5.86 -15.45 -3.38
N ASP A 237 5.19 -14.80 -2.44
CA ASP A 237 4.08 -13.89 -2.76
C ASP A 237 4.56 -12.68 -3.56
N PHE A 238 5.69 -12.05 -3.24
CA PHE A 238 6.26 -10.98 -4.04
C PHE A 238 6.60 -11.44 -5.45
N GLU A 239 7.27 -12.58 -5.60
CA GLU A 239 7.59 -13.17 -6.91
C GLU A 239 6.32 -13.43 -7.74
N ASN A 240 5.26 -13.92 -7.10
CA ASN A 240 3.97 -14.17 -7.77
C ASN A 240 3.33 -12.87 -8.25
N PHE A 241 3.30 -11.81 -7.43
CA PHE A 241 2.76 -10.52 -7.85
C PHE A 241 3.61 -9.85 -8.93
N GLU A 242 4.92 -9.98 -8.87
CA GLU A 242 5.81 -9.50 -9.94
C GLU A 242 5.56 -10.24 -11.25
N ALA A 243 5.33 -11.56 -11.19
CA ALA A 243 4.96 -12.36 -12.36
C ALA A 243 3.59 -11.97 -12.94
N ILE A 244 2.59 -11.67 -12.09
CA ILE A 244 1.27 -11.20 -12.52
C ILE A 244 1.37 -9.82 -13.20
N ALA A 245 2.16 -8.91 -12.62
CA ALA A 245 2.34 -7.56 -13.15
C ALA A 245 3.20 -7.55 -14.45
N GLY A 246 4.17 -8.48 -14.56
CA GLY A 246 4.98 -8.70 -15.75
C GLY A 246 5.59 -7.41 -16.33
N ASP A 247 5.43 -7.23 -17.64
CA ASP A 247 5.95 -6.06 -18.36
C ASP A 247 5.42 -4.73 -17.85
N LEU A 248 4.19 -4.70 -17.27
CA LEU A 248 3.59 -3.50 -16.71
C LEU A 248 4.37 -2.96 -15.51
N LEU A 249 4.94 -3.85 -14.70
CA LEU A 249 5.78 -3.46 -13.57
C LEU A 249 7.14 -2.90 -14.04
N GLU A 250 7.74 -3.51 -15.06
CA GLU A 250 8.97 -3.02 -15.66
C GLU A 250 8.77 -1.63 -16.28
N GLU A 251 7.72 -1.44 -17.08
CA GLU A 251 7.36 -0.14 -17.64
C GLU A 251 7.13 0.91 -16.55
N PHE A 252 6.42 0.54 -15.48
CA PHE A 252 6.19 1.41 -14.32
C PHE A 252 7.51 1.79 -13.63
N ARG A 253 8.45 0.86 -13.46
CA ARG A 253 9.78 1.10 -12.88
C ARG A 253 10.66 1.97 -13.76
N GLU A 254 10.61 1.78 -15.08
CA GLU A 254 11.39 2.58 -16.05
C GLU A 254 10.95 4.04 -16.08
N GLN A 255 9.66 4.32 -16.06
CA GLN A 255 9.12 5.67 -15.96
C GLN A 255 9.54 6.39 -14.66
N ALA A 256 9.97 5.66 -13.63
CA ALA A 256 10.46 6.20 -12.36
C ALA A 256 11.94 6.58 -12.38
N ARG A 257 12.71 6.15 -13.40
CA ARG A 257 14.13 6.50 -13.52
C ARG A 257 14.25 7.98 -13.91
N PRO A 258 14.92 8.83 -13.14
CA PRO A 258 15.18 10.20 -13.59
C PRO A 258 15.98 10.13 -14.89
N HIS A 259 15.56 10.93 -15.88
CA HIS A 259 16.25 11.05 -17.16
C HIS A 259 17.72 11.45 -16.90
N ARG A 260 18.65 10.50 -16.94
CA ARG A 260 20.09 10.68 -16.71
C ARG A 260 20.83 11.25 -17.94
N GLU A 261 20.09 11.66 -18.98
CA GLU A 261 20.66 12.11 -20.25
C GLU A 261 20.70 13.64 -20.35
N ASN A 262 21.34 14.40 -19.47
CA ASN A 262 21.73 15.78 -19.82
C ASN A 262 22.78 16.40 -18.89
N ILE A 263 23.60 15.61 -18.20
CA ILE A 263 24.69 16.20 -17.38
C ILE A 263 26.07 16.00 -18.03
N GLU A 264 26.19 15.16 -19.06
CA GLU A 264 27.49 14.93 -19.73
C GLU A 264 27.80 15.86 -20.91
N SER A 265 26.98 16.84 -21.24
CA SER A 265 27.23 17.76 -22.37
C SER A 265 27.29 19.25 -22.00
N GLN A 266 27.59 19.59 -20.78
CA GLN A 266 28.03 20.96 -20.51
C GLN A 266 29.55 21.01 -20.76
N PRO A 267 30.01 21.80 -21.75
CA PRO A 267 31.45 22.01 -21.93
C PRO A 267 32.00 22.69 -20.67
N VAL A 268 33.08 22.13 -20.15
CA VAL A 268 33.89 22.77 -19.12
C VAL A 268 34.31 24.12 -19.70
N LEU A 269 33.82 25.22 -19.11
CA LEU A 269 34.32 26.55 -19.40
C LEU A 269 35.72 26.63 -18.81
N ASP A 270 36.72 26.67 -19.66
CA ASP A 270 38.10 26.91 -19.28
C ASP A 270 38.24 28.26 -18.57
N GLU A 271 38.88 28.26 -17.41
CA GLU A 271 39.12 29.41 -16.53
C GLU A 271 40.19 30.39 -17.11
N GLU A 272 40.30 30.59 -18.41
CA GLU A 272 41.37 31.44 -19.01
C GLU A 272 40.91 32.79 -19.58
N ASP A 273 39.70 33.31 -19.25
CA ASP A 273 39.29 34.61 -19.74
C ASP A 273 38.95 35.61 -18.59
N PHE A 274 39.86 35.78 -17.64
CA PHE A 274 39.87 36.95 -16.76
C PHE A 274 41.31 37.48 -16.62
N GLU A 275 41.74 38.29 -17.63
CA GLU A 275 42.66 39.40 -17.45
C GLU A 275 41.98 40.76 -17.76
#